data_1cc1fb7cdc5ea0e9499f9bb5183977de
#
_entry.id   1cc1fb7cdc5ea0e9499f9bb5183977de
#
_cell.length_a   1.000
_cell.length_b   1.000
_cell.length_c   1.000
_cell.angle_alpha   90.00
_cell.angle_beta   90.00
_cell.angle_gamma   90.00
#
_symmetry.space_group_name_H-M   'P 1'
#
loop_
_entity.id
_entity.type
_entity.pdbx_description
1 polymer ?
#
loop_
_entity_poly.entity_id
_entity_poly.type
_entity_poly.pdbx_seq_one_letter_code
_entity_poly.pdbx_strand_id
1 'polypeptide(L)'
;MSKTSTTRARAACITVSAAALVLGLAACGGSTTAESSAVAPAESAAASAPAASAPAASAAAGVDAAAVALIPAGIADDGALTVGMEVAYPPFGYMDTDNVTPIGFDVDLATEMANRLGLKLVIVDAGFDSIIPSLASNRYEAGVSAFSITPERQKEVDFVTYFESGDSALVLAGNPKGLSLDTRLCGVKTAVLKGSTQEVVTIPAIDADCKAAGMAPIEVLSLGGSEELPLALQSGRADVALADSGNAAYIAQNSAGAFEIAVGPLINAGPGGMVFKKGGGMAEAASAALQGLMDDGTYGAIADKWGLSSGKVTTATINAAKG
;
A
#
# COMPACT_ATOMS: atom_id res chain seq x y z
N MET A 1 -17.53 -0.35 -60.53
CA MET A 1 -16.80 0.79 -61.10
C MET A 1 -15.72 1.21 -60.10
N SER A 2 -14.53 0.98 -60.52
CA SER A 2 -13.24 1.20 -59.87
C SER A 2 -12.94 2.69 -59.66
N LYS A 3 -12.32 3.06 -58.54
CA LYS A 3 -11.30 4.12 -58.49
C LYS A 3 -10.37 3.89 -57.27
N THR A 4 -9.23 3.35 -57.57
CA THR A 4 -7.97 3.40 -56.85
C THR A 4 -7.43 4.83 -56.78
N SER A 5 -6.94 5.26 -55.61
CA SER A 5 -6.05 6.41 -55.51
C SER A 5 -4.91 6.11 -54.56
N THR A 6 -3.75 5.96 -55.16
CA THR A 6 -2.41 5.85 -54.58
C THR A 6 -1.86 7.26 -54.29
N THR A 7 -1.30 7.51 -53.09
CA THR A 7 -0.43 8.67 -52.90
C THR A 7 0.72 8.32 -51.95
N ARG A 8 1.85 8.12 -52.52
CA ARG A 8 3.28 8.38 -52.31
C ARG A 8 3.77 8.80 -50.92
N ALA A 9 4.71 8.01 -50.51
CA ALA A 9 5.71 8.27 -49.44
C ALA A 9 6.59 9.49 -49.78
N ARG A 10 6.92 10.26 -48.75
CA ARG A 10 8.10 11.15 -48.76
C ARG A 10 8.94 10.87 -47.52
N ALA A 11 10.09 10.28 -47.76
CA ALA A 11 11.20 10.17 -46.81
C ALA A 11 11.89 11.54 -46.75
N ALA A 12 12.18 11.99 -45.51
CA ALA A 12 13.11 13.10 -45.27
C ALA A 12 14.21 12.61 -44.34
N CYS A 13 15.39 12.45 -44.91
CA CYS A 13 16.65 12.30 -44.18
C CYS A 13 17.01 13.63 -43.52
N ILE A 14 17.39 13.64 -42.26
CA ILE A 14 18.12 14.74 -41.63
C ILE A 14 19.37 14.17 -41.00
N THR A 15 20.47 14.76 -41.39
CA THR A 15 21.87 14.44 -41.17
C THR A 15 22.35 14.76 -39.77
N VAL A 16 23.24 13.90 -39.30
CA VAL A 16 24.09 14.03 -38.12
C VAL A 16 25.12 15.13 -38.32
N SER A 17 25.32 15.98 -37.32
CA SER A 17 26.51 16.82 -37.21
C SER A 17 27.11 16.63 -35.78
N ALA A 18 28.29 16.01 -35.79
CA ALA A 18 29.21 15.92 -34.67
C ALA A 18 30.05 17.20 -34.59
N ALA A 19 30.23 17.76 -33.37
CA ALA A 19 31.26 18.74 -33.08
C ALA A 19 31.97 18.34 -31.82
N ALA A 20 33.25 17.98 -31.94
CA ALA A 20 34.23 17.77 -30.91
C ALA A 20 35.03 19.07 -30.70
N LEU A 21 35.36 19.43 -29.45
CA LEU A 21 36.46 20.32 -29.04
C LEU A 21 36.86 19.94 -27.61
N VAL A 22 37.98 19.30 -27.35
CA VAL A 22 39.40 19.60 -27.20
C VAL A 22 39.76 20.46 -25.97
N LEU A 23 40.39 19.77 -25.02
CA LEU A 23 41.43 20.04 -24.02
C LEU A 23 41.84 21.48 -23.68
N GLY A 24 42.03 21.71 -22.35
CA GLY A 24 42.86 22.75 -21.76
C GLY A 24 43.31 22.36 -20.35
N LEU A 25 44.54 21.78 -20.25
CA LEU A 25 45.32 21.68 -19.01
C LEU A 25 46.00 23.02 -18.73
N ALA A 26 45.98 23.45 -17.45
CA ALA A 26 47.03 24.36 -16.92
C ALA A 26 47.25 24.06 -15.43
N ALA A 27 48.45 23.65 -15.12
CA ALA A 27 49.06 23.49 -13.81
C ALA A 27 49.81 24.75 -13.41
N CYS A 28 49.91 25.00 -12.08
CA CYS A 28 51.00 25.66 -11.32
C CYS A 28 50.41 26.00 -9.96
N GLY A 29 50.90 25.56 -8.80
CA GLY A 29 52.26 25.58 -8.31
C GLY A 29 52.43 26.73 -7.31
N GLY A 30 52.60 26.43 -5.99
CA GLY A 30 52.89 27.46 -4.99
C GLY A 30 52.91 26.89 -3.57
N SER A 31 54.06 26.41 -3.16
CA SER A 31 54.42 26.08 -1.76
C SER A 31 54.75 27.38 -1.01
N THR A 32 54.30 27.53 0.24
CA THR A 32 55.05 28.28 1.27
C THR A 32 54.77 27.75 2.67
N THR A 33 55.85 27.58 3.33
CA THR A 33 56.29 27.07 4.62
C THR A 33 55.59 27.59 5.86
N ALA A 34 55.44 26.65 6.80
CA ALA A 34 55.53 26.64 8.26
C ALA A 34 55.55 27.96 9.07
N GLU A 35 54.70 28.00 10.11
CA GLU A 35 55.17 28.42 11.43
C GLU A 35 54.38 27.71 12.55
N SER A 36 55.15 27.17 13.47
CA SER A 36 54.74 26.42 14.66
C SER A 36 54.45 27.39 15.79
N SER A 37 53.29 27.24 16.46
CA SER A 37 53.11 27.74 17.82
C SER A 37 52.30 26.75 18.63
N ALA A 38 52.96 26.17 19.59
CA ALA A 38 52.39 25.26 20.62
C ALA A 38 51.57 26.07 21.62
N VAL A 39 50.36 25.65 21.90
CA VAL A 39 49.60 26.00 23.11
C VAL A 39 48.99 24.73 23.71
N ALA A 40 49.18 24.60 25.01
CA ALA A 40 48.90 23.44 25.86
C ALA A 40 47.43 23.07 25.94
N PRO A 41 47.12 21.84 26.43
CA PRO A 41 45.80 21.21 26.33
C PRO A 41 44.81 21.76 27.39
N ALA A 42 43.64 22.19 26.93
CA ALA A 42 42.48 22.40 27.79
C ALA A 42 41.69 21.07 27.88
N GLU A 43 41.54 20.58 29.07
CA GLU A 43 40.68 19.48 29.48
C GLU A 43 39.24 19.76 29.02
N SER A 44 38.73 19.00 28.05
CA SER A 44 37.34 19.05 27.62
C SER A 44 36.61 17.85 28.21
N ALA A 45 35.75 18.14 29.16
CA ALA A 45 34.83 17.17 29.76
C ALA A 45 33.98 16.53 28.64
N ALA A 46 34.13 15.22 28.47
CA ALA A 46 33.29 14.40 27.61
C ALA A 46 31.90 14.32 28.22
N ALA A 47 30.95 15.10 27.67
CA ALA A 47 29.54 14.88 27.87
C ALA A 47 29.14 13.59 27.14
N SER A 48 28.86 12.54 27.91
CA SER A 48 28.28 11.30 27.39
C SER A 48 26.91 11.59 26.80
N ALA A 49 26.81 11.58 25.48
CA ALA A 49 25.53 11.54 24.78
C ALA A 49 24.81 10.21 25.14
N PRO A 50 23.51 10.22 25.43
CA PRO A 50 22.77 8.98 25.63
C PRO A 50 22.82 8.17 24.33
N ALA A 51 23.30 6.92 24.42
CA ALA A 51 23.24 5.95 23.35
C ALA A 51 21.76 5.80 22.94
N ALA A 52 21.44 6.17 21.70
CA ALA A 52 20.18 5.81 21.11
C ALA A 52 20.09 4.27 21.12
N SER A 53 19.17 3.74 21.92
CA SER A 53 18.84 2.33 21.89
C SER A 53 18.37 2.00 20.47
N ALA A 54 19.11 1.16 19.76
CA ALA A 54 18.63 0.56 18.53
C ALA A 54 17.30 -0.14 18.85
N PRO A 55 16.28 -0.07 17.95
CA PRO A 55 15.06 -0.82 18.15
C PRO A 55 15.43 -2.30 18.29
N ALA A 56 14.96 -2.90 19.38
CA ALA A 56 15.13 -4.33 19.60
C ALA A 56 14.54 -5.05 18.40
N ALA A 57 15.39 -5.82 17.70
CA ALA A 57 14.91 -6.76 16.72
C ALA A 57 13.88 -7.64 17.42
N SER A 58 12.63 -7.62 16.95
CA SER A 58 11.59 -8.52 17.39
C SER A 58 12.16 -9.94 17.30
N ALA A 59 12.21 -10.65 18.41
CA ALA A 59 12.62 -12.05 18.40
C ALA A 59 11.64 -12.77 17.46
N ALA A 60 12.15 -13.38 16.39
CA ALA A 60 11.33 -14.13 15.45
C ALA A 60 10.43 -15.09 16.24
N ALA A 61 9.13 -14.93 16.11
CA ALA A 61 8.16 -15.77 16.81
C ALA A 61 8.36 -17.22 16.38
N GLY A 62 8.51 -18.14 17.33
CA GLY A 62 8.69 -19.55 17.02
C GLY A 62 7.45 -20.16 16.35
N VAL A 63 7.63 -21.30 15.68
CA VAL A 63 6.53 -22.04 15.07
C VAL A 63 5.47 -22.39 16.11
N ASP A 64 4.20 -22.08 15.81
CA ASP A 64 3.05 -22.41 16.63
C ASP A 64 2.47 -23.77 16.23
N ALA A 65 2.78 -24.79 17.01
CA ALA A 65 2.32 -26.16 16.71
C ALA A 65 0.80 -26.30 16.68
N ALA A 66 0.06 -25.47 17.44
CA ALA A 66 -1.40 -25.50 17.45
C ALA A 66 -1.96 -24.91 16.14
N ALA A 67 -1.40 -23.80 15.67
CA ALA A 67 -1.77 -23.21 14.38
C ALA A 67 -1.38 -24.12 13.20
N VAL A 68 -0.19 -24.73 13.24
CA VAL A 68 0.26 -25.70 12.21
C VAL A 68 -0.69 -26.90 12.10
N ALA A 69 -1.19 -27.42 13.22
CA ALA A 69 -2.13 -28.55 13.24
C ALA A 69 -3.49 -28.22 12.58
N LEU A 70 -3.79 -26.96 12.36
CA LEU A 70 -5.02 -26.50 11.68
C LEU A 70 -4.83 -26.34 10.17
N ILE A 71 -3.61 -26.45 9.63
CA ILE A 71 -3.38 -26.37 8.19
C ILE A 71 -4.05 -27.58 7.51
N PRO A 72 -4.96 -27.35 6.56
CA PRO A 72 -5.63 -28.45 5.89
C PRO A 72 -4.64 -29.27 5.03
N ALA A 73 -4.83 -30.59 4.99
CA ALA A 73 -4.04 -31.47 4.13
C ALA A 73 -4.18 -31.05 2.64
N GLY A 74 -3.08 -31.03 1.92
CA GLY A 74 -3.03 -30.61 0.52
C GLY A 74 -2.91 -29.10 0.32
N ILE A 75 -2.87 -28.31 1.40
CA ILE A 75 -2.59 -26.88 1.36
C ILE A 75 -1.18 -26.67 1.92
N ALA A 76 -0.36 -25.88 1.21
CA ALA A 76 1.02 -25.61 1.58
C ALA A 76 1.92 -26.86 1.75
N ASP A 77 1.61 -27.95 1.04
CA ASP A 77 2.41 -29.19 1.06
C ASP A 77 3.83 -28.99 0.49
N ASP A 78 4.05 -27.93 -0.26
CA ASP A 78 5.36 -27.49 -0.77
C ASP A 78 6.18 -26.71 0.28
N GLY A 79 5.64 -26.52 1.49
CA GLY A 79 6.28 -25.77 2.57
C GLY A 79 6.23 -24.23 2.39
N ALA A 80 5.39 -23.74 1.47
CA ALA A 80 5.22 -22.31 1.22
C ALA A 80 3.79 -21.84 1.55
N LEU A 81 3.69 -20.57 1.95
CA LEU A 81 2.44 -19.81 1.98
C LEU A 81 2.51 -18.81 0.82
N THR A 82 1.82 -19.11 -0.28
CA THR A 82 1.75 -18.23 -1.43
C THR A 82 0.63 -17.21 -1.22
N VAL A 83 0.98 -15.93 -1.27
CA VAL A 83 0.08 -14.80 -0.99
C VAL A 83 -0.05 -13.92 -2.22
N GLY A 84 -1.26 -13.68 -2.69
CA GLY A 84 -1.58 -12.63 -3.66
C GLY A 84 -1.64 -11.28 -2.95
N MET A 85 -0.90 -10.28 -3.45
CA MET A 85 -0.81 -8.94 -2.87
C MET A 85 -0.64 -7.89 -3.97
N GLU A 86 -1.30 -6.74 -3.86
CA GLU A 86 -0.94 -5.56 -4.64
C GLU A 86 0.25 -4.89 -3.97
N VAL A 87 1.42 -4.91 -4.64
CA VAL A 87 2.65 -4.32 -4.10
C VAL A 87 2.88 -2.89 -4.60
N ALA A 88 1.80 -2.11 -4.64
CA ALA A 88 1.78 -0.70 -5.00
C ALA A 88 0.92 0.15 -4.05
N TYR A 89 0.56 -0.40 -2.87
CA TYR A 89 -0.38 0.19 -1.92
C TYR A 89 0.26 0.51 -0.55
N PRO A 90 1.11 1.54 -0.44
CA PRO A 90 1.74 1.93 0.81
C PRO A 90 0.70 2.45 1.83
N PRO A 91 0.87 2.24 3.14
CA PRO A 91 1.97 1.52 3.79
C PRO A 91 1.74 0.01 3.93
N PHE A 92 0.69 -0.55 3.29
CA PHE A 92 0.30 -1.95 3.44
C PHE A 92 1.25 -2.89 2.70
N GLY A 93 1.35 -2.78 1.36
CA GLY A 93 2.28 -3.54 0.54
C GLY A 93 2.80 -2.70 -0.63
N TYR A 94 4.11 -2.54 -0.75
CA TYR A 94 4.71 -1.79 -1.86
C TYR A 94 6.19 -2.16 -2.04
N MET A 95 6.77 -1.80 -3.19
CA MET A 95 8.18 -2.06 -3.45
C MET A 95 9.07 -1.07 -2.71
N ASP A 96 10.17 -1.57 -2.12
CA ASP A 96 11.23 -0.73 -1.56
C ASP A 96 11.94 0.06 -2.69
N THR A 97 12.86 0.91 -2.31
CA THR A 97 13.67 1.75 -3.22
C THR A 97 14.51 0.97 -4.23
N ASP A 98 14.71 -0.33 -4.01
CA ASP A 98 15.36 -1.24 -4.95
C ASP A 98 14.44 -1.73 -6.08
N ASN A 99 13.14 -1.45 -6.00
CA ASN A 99 12.07 -1.90 -6.91
C ASN A 99 11.99 -3.43 -7.09
N VAL A 100 12.45 -4.19 -6.11
CA VAL A 100 12.46 -5.66 -6.12
C VAL A 100 11.91 -6.24 -4.82
N THR A 101 12.20 -5.61 -3.68
CA THR A 101 11.85 -6.12 -2.36
C THR A 101 10.50 -5.56 -1.91
N PRO A 102 9.45 -6.39 -1.76
CA PRO A 102 8.20 -5.97 -1.17
C PRO A 102 8.39 -5.62 0.31
N ILE A 103 7.84 -4.50 0.74
CA ILE A 103 7.80 -4.03 2.13
C ILE A 103 6.41 -3.53 2.49
N GLY A 104 6.11 -3.40 3.76
CA GLY A 104 4.83 -2.85 4.21
C GLY A 104 4.25 -3.62 5.39
N PHE A 105 3.16 -3.10 5.92
CA PHE A 105 2.44 -3.70 7.04
C PHE A 105 1.97 -5.12 6.72
N ASP A 106 1.35 -5.31 5.56
CA ASP A 106 0.84 -6.59 5.07
C ASP A 106 1.98 -7.59 4.82
N VAL A 107 3.12 -7.11 4.31
CA VAL A 107 4.32 -7.93 4.07
C VAL A 107 4.92 -8.44 5.37
N ASP A 108 5.14 -7.54 6.35
CA ASP A 108 5.68 -7.91 7.65
C ASP A 108 4.73 -8.89 8.37
N LEU A 109 3.42 -8.60 8.34
CA LEU A 109 2.44 -9.43 9.03
C LEU A 109 2.29 -10.82 8.38
N ALA A 110 2.26 -10.89 7.04
CA ALA A 110 2.24 -12.17 6.32
C ALA A 110 3.52 -12.97 6.55
N THR A 111 4.68 -12.29 6.68
CA THR A 111 5.97 -12.93 7.01
C THR A 111 5.92 -13.59 8.39
N GLU A 112 5.48 -12.85 9.41
CA GLU A 112 5.40 -13.39 10.76
C GLU A 112 4.32 -14.48 10.89
N MET A 113 3.20 -14.33 10.19
CA MET A 113 2.18 -15.38 10.11
C MET A 113 2.73 -16.67 9.46
N ALA A 114 3.44 -16.56 8.35
CA ALA A 114 4.08 -17.70 7.69
C ALA A 114 5.12 -18.37 8.62
N ASN A 115 5.94 -17.58 9.33
CA ASN A 115 6.88 -18.09 10.33
C ASN A 115 6.19 -18.89 11.44
N ARG A 116 5.06 -18.40 11.96
CA ARG A 116 4.23 -19.10 12.95
C ARG A 116 3.68 -20.43 12.43
N LEU A 117 3.32 -20.45 11.15
CA LEU A 117 2.82 -21.66 10.48
C LEU A 117 3.95 -22.61 10.03
N GLY A 118 5.23 -22.25 10.25
CA GLY A 118 6.38 -23.04 9.79
C GLY A 118 6.52 -23.09 8.27
N LEU A 119 5.98 -22.09 7.56
CA LEU A 119 5.95 -21.99 6.10
C LEU A 119 6.88 -20.87 5.60
N LYS A 120 7.35 -21.00 4.37
CA LYS A 120 8.06 -19.92 3.68
C LYS A 120 7.05 -19.00 3.00
N LEU A 121 7.11 -17.69 3.27
CA LEU A 121 6.28 -16.74 2.52
C LEU A 121 6.74 -16.61 1.07
N VAL A 122 5.78 -16.66 0.14
CA VAL A 122 5.95 -16.34 -1.28
C VAL A 122 4.91 -15.28 -1.65
N ILE A 123 5.34 -14.07 -1.97
CA ILE A 123 4.46 -12.99 -2.41
C ILE A 123 4.38 -13.00 -3.93
N VAL A 124 3.16 -12.99 -4.45
CA VAL A 124 2.86 -12.83 -5.88
C VAL A 124 2.18 -11.48 -6.07
N ASP A 125 2.86 -10.59 -6.79
CA ASP A 125 2.28 -9.30 -7.18
C ASP A 125 1.07 -9.52 -8.10
N ALA A 126 -0.05 -8.91 -7.76
CA ALA A 126 -1.31 -9.08 -8.47
C ALA A 126 -2.17 -7.82 -8.34
N GLY A 127 -2.84 -7.44 -9.42
CA GLY A 127 -3.83 -6.37 -9.37
C GLY A 127 -4.93 -6.69 -8.36
N PHE A 128 -5.31 -5.71 -7.54
CA PHE A 128 -6.22 -5.87 -6.41
C PHE A 128 -7.51 -6.62 -6.78
N ASP A 129 -8.15 -6.25 -7.90
CA ASP A 129 -9.39 -6.83 -8.39
C ASP A 129 -9.28 -8.32 -8.80
N SER A 130 -8.04 -8.80 -9.00
CA SER A 130 -7.77 -10.17 -9.45
C SER A 130 -7.48 -11.15 -8.30
N ILE A 131 -7.21 -10.66 -7.07
CA ILE A 131 -6.75 -11.52 -5.98
C ILE A 131 -7.86 -12.46 -5.51
N ILE A 132 -9.05 -11.95 -5.18
CA ILE A 132 -10.18 -12.79 -4.72
C ILE A 132 -10.57 -13.85 -5.76
N PRO A 133 -10.78 -13.52 -7.04
CA PRO A 133 -11.06 -14.55 -8.06
C PRO A 133 -9.97 -15.62 -8.20
N SER A 134 -8.71 -15.26 -7.95
CA SER A 134 -7.59 -16.20 -8.07
C SER A 134 -7.50 -17.20 -6.93
N LEU A 135 -8.04 -16.90 -5.74
CA LEU A 135 -8.17 -17.86 -4.63
C LEU A 135 -9.07 -19.04 -5.00
N ALA A 136 -10.16 -18.81 -5.72
CA ALA A 136 -11.04 -19.87 -6.18
C ALA A 136 -10.34 -20.90 -7.08
N SER A 137 -9.34 -20.45 -7.85
CA SER A 137 -8.52 -21.29 -8.75
C SER A 137 -7.29 -21.90 -8.07
N ASN A 138 -7.13 -21.73 -6.75
CA ASN A 138 -5.97 -22.17 -5.96
C ASN A 138 -4.63 -21.63 -6.49
N ARG A 139 -4.63 -20.41 -7.00
CA ARG A 139 -3.39 -19.72 -7.41
C ARG A 139 -2.59 -19.22 -6.20
N TYR A 140 -3.30 -18.93 -5.11
CA TYR A 140 -2.76 -18.50 -3.83
C TYR A 140 -3.44 -19.29 -2.70
N GLU A 141 -2.76 -19.46 -1.57
CA GLU A 141 -3.35 -19.94 -0.32
C GLU A 141 -4.05 -18.80 0.43
N ALA A 142 -3.56 -17.55 0.26
CA ALA A 142 -4.13 -16.37 0.88
C ALA A 142 -4.05 -15.15 -0.05
N GLY A 143 -4.88 -14.14 0.22
CA GLY A 143 -4.74 -12.78 -0.29
C GLY A 143 -4.56 -11.82 0.88
N VAL A 144 -3.53 -10.98 0.83
CA VAL A 144 -3.25 -9.97 1.86
C VAL A 144 -2.99 -8.64 1.16
N SER A 145 -3.97 -7.74 1.19
CA SER A 145 -3.93 -6.46 0.46
C SER A 145 -5.01 -5.52 0.98
N ALA A 146 -5.01 -5.26 2.27
CA ALA A 146 -5.92 -4.32 2.95
C ALA A 146 -7.41 -4.49 2.58
N PHE A 147 -7.89 -5.73 2.41
CA PHE A 147 -9.28 -5.96 2.01
C PHE A 147 -10.27 -5.56 3.09
N SER A 148 -11.16 -4.61 2.82
CA SER A 148 -12.31 -4.35 3.67
C SER A 148 -13.27 -5.56 3.63
N ILE A 149 -13.78 -5.95 4.78
CA ILE A 149 -14.77 -7.04 4.90
C ILE A 149 -16.13 -6.50 4.47
N THR A 150 -16.72 -7.12 3.44
CA THR A 150 -18.09 -6.81 2.99
C THR A 150 -18.93 -8.07 2.89
N PRO A 151 -20.27 -7.97 3.04
CA PRO A 151 -21.16 -9.14 2.88
C PRO A 151 -21.02 -9.82 1.51
N GLU A 152 -20.76 -9.03 0.46
CA GLU A 152 -20.57 -9.55 -0.90
C GLU A 152 -19.32 -10.39 -1.00
N ARG A 153 -18.17 -9.86 -0.54
CA ARG A 153 -16.90 -10.59 -0.55
C ARG A 153 -16.94 -11.83 0.34
N GLN A 154 -17.65 -11.78 1.49
CA GLN A 154 -17.83 -12.94 2.37
C GLN A 154 -18.61 -14.10 1.75
N LYS A 155 -19.34 -13.88 0.65
CA LYS A 155 -19.97 -14.96 -0.11
C LYS A 155 -18.93 -15.76 -0.90
N GLU A 156 -17.83 -15.14 -1.29
CA GLU A 156 -16.81 -15.71 -2.19
C GLU A 156 -15.57 -16.22 -1.43
N VAL A 157 -15.19 -15.56 -0.32
CA VAL A 157 -13.98 -15.89 0.45
C VAL A 157 -14.27 -15.90 1.95
N ASP A 158 -13.37 -16.53 2.72
CA ASP A 158 -13.30 -16.39 4.17
C ASP A 158 -12.30 -15.30 4.54
N PHE A 159 -12.61 -14.54 5.58
CA PHE A 159 -11.77 -13.45 6.08
C PHE A 159 -11.17 -13.80 7.44
N VAL A 160 -9.95 -13.32 7.69
CA VAL A 160 -9.39 -13.20 9.05
C VAL A 160 -9.06 -11.72 9.29
N THR A 161 -9.76 -11.13 10.26
CA THR A 161 -9.61 -9.70 10.58
C THR A 161 -8.22 -9.40 11.15
N TYR A 162 -7.55 -8.35 10.63
CA TYR A 162 -6.27 -7.92 11.16
C TYR A 162 -6.10 -6.40 11.28
N PHE A 163 -7.09 -5.60 10.85
CA PHE A 163 -7.07 -4.14 11.04
C PHE A 163 -8.47 -3.57 10.94
N GLU A 164 -8.62 -2.29 11.32
CA GLU A 164 -9.79 -1.47 11.03
C GLU A 164 -9.39 -0.25 10.22
N SER A 165 -10.21 0.13 9.26
CA SER A 165 -10.02 1.29 8.41
C SER A 165 -11.36 1.87 7.98
N GLY A 166 -11.33 3.01 7.31
CA GLY A 166 -12.48 3.62 6.66
C GLY A 166 -12.00 4.38 5.43
N ASP A 167 -12.94 4.89 4.63
CA ASP A 167 -12.65 5.62 3.42
C ASP A 167 -12.26 7.07 3.73
N SER A 168 -11.23 7.56 3.05
CA SER A 168 -10.74 8.94 3.08
C SER A 168 -10.68 9.53 1.68
N ALA A 169 -10.82 10.85 1.60
CA ALA A 169 -10.63 11.60 0.36
C ALA A 169 -9.27 12.29 0.37
N LEU A 170 -8.39 11.92 -0.55
CA LEU A 170 -7.11 12.57 -0.81
C LEU A 170 -7.32 13.66 -1.88
N VAL A 171 -6.82 14.86 -1.62
CA VAL A 171 -6.92 16.01 -2.51
C VAL A 171 -5.58 16.72 -2.65
N LEU A 172 -5.45 17.59 -3.64
CA LEU A 172 -4.31 18.50 -3.70
C LEU A 172 -4.30 19.45 -2.49
N ALA A 173 -3.11 19.84 -2.06
CA ALA A 173 -2.92 20.74 -0.92
C ALA A 173 -3.77 22.01 -1.01
N GLY A 174 -4.36 22.40 0.11
CA GLY A 174 -5.31 23.52 0.21
C GLY A 174 -6.71 23.21 -0.29
N ASN A 175 -6.99 21.97 -0.71
CA ASN A 175 -8.31 21.53 -1.18
C ASN A 175 -9.04 22.59 -2.03
N PRO A 176 -8.51 22.93 -3.22
CA PRO A 176 -8.94 24.12 -3.96
C PRO A 176 -10.41 24.10 -4.40
N LYS A 177 -11.04 22.91 -4.38
CA LYS A 177 -12.44 22.73 -4.71
C LYS A 177 -13.35 22.53 -3.49
N GLY A 178 -12.80 22.54 -2.26
CA GLY A 178 -13.55 22.35 -1.02
C GLY A 178 -14.26 21.00 -0.95
N LEU A 179 -13.63 19.93 -1.46
CA LEU A 179 -14.21 18.59 -1.57
C LEU A 179 -14.23 17.87 -0.22
N SER A 180 -15.19 16.96 -0.05
CA SER A 180 -15.35 16.08 1.11
C SER A 180 -16.12 14.82 0.68
N LEU A 181 -16.09 13.76 1.51
CA LEU A 181 -16.83 12.50 1.27
C LEU A 181 -18.33 12.65 1.51
N ASP A 182 -18.99 13.48 0.71
CA ASP A 182 -20.43 13.73 0.73
C ASP A 182 -20.91 14.20 -0.65
N THR A 183 -22.07 14.83 -0.74
CA THR A 183 -22.64 15.36 -1.99
C THR A 183 -21.76 16.41 -2.69
N ARG A 184 -20.67 16.89 -2.06
CA ARG A 184 -19.68 17.74 -2.73
C ARG A 184 -18.87 17.00 -3.78
N LEU A 185 -18.98 15.67 -3.85
CA LEU A 185 -18.39 14.85 -4.92
C LEU A 185 -19.30 14.74 -6.16
N CYS A 186 -20.55 15.21 -6.09
CA CYS A 186 -21.48 15.16 -7.23
C CYS A 186 -20.92 15.94 -8.44
N GLY A 187 -20.80 15.28 -9.58
CA GLY A 187 -20.19 15.84 -10.80
C GLY A 187 -18.68 16.05 -10.75
N VAL A 188 -18.00 15.52 -9.74
CA VAL A 188 -16.54 15.67 -9.55
C VAL A 188 -15.81 14.46 -10.13
N LYS A 189 -14.64 14.70 -10.74
CA LYS A 189 -13.74 13.66 -11.22
C LYS A 189 -13.05 12.98 -10.04
N THR A 190 -13.44 11.75 -9.75
CA THR A 190 -13.02 10.98 -8.59
C THR A 190 -12.25 9.75 -9.01
N ALA A 191 -10.97 9.66 -8.61
CA ALA A 191 -10.13 8.49 -8.85
C ALA A 191 -10.34 7.45 -7.74
N VAL A 192 -10.38 6.18 -8.11
CA VAL A 192 -10.49 5.02 -7.22
C VAL A 192 -9.70 3.84 -7.76
N LEU A 193 -9.27 2.94 -6.87
CA LEU A 193 -8.72 1.66 -7.26
C LEU A 193 -9.85 0.73 -7.74
N LYS A 194 -9.65 0.11 -8.88
CA LYS A 194 -10.60 -0.85 -9.47
C LYS A 194 -10.90 -2.01 -8.51
N GLY A 195 -12.18 -2.30 -8.32
CA GLY A 195 -12.65 -3.36 -7.43
C GLY A 195 -12.58 -3.02 -5.94
N SER A 196 -12.13 -1.82 -5.58
CA SER A 196 -12.11 -1.35 -4.18
C SER A 196 -13.52 -1.11 -3.64
N THR A 197 -13.66 -1.05 -2.31
CA THR A 197 -14.93 -0.66 -1.67
C THR A 197 -15.31 0.77 -2.00
N GLN A 198 -14.34 1.64 -2.23
CA GLN A 198 -14.56 3.01 -2.67
C GLN A 198 -15.30 3.05 -4.01
N GLU A 199 -14.92 2.17 -4.96
CA GLU A 199 -15.60 2.07 -6.26
C GLU A 199 -16.99 1.43 -6.17
N VAL A 200 -17.09 0.28 -5.45
CA VAL A 200 -18.30 -0.56 -5.54
C VAL A 200 -19.32 -0.33 -4.43
N VAL A 201 -18.97 0.40 -3.37
CA VAL A 201 -19.86 0.71 -2.23
C VAL A 201 -20.01 2.21 -2.03
N THR A 202 -18.88 2.93 -1.85
CA THR A 202 -18.88 4.33 -1.43
C THR A 202 -19.43 5.26 -2.51
N ILE A 203 -18.90 5.18 -3.73
CA ILE A 203 -19.39 5.99 -4.85
C ILE A 203 -20.86 5.73 -5.14
N PRO A 204 -21.36 4.49 -5.27
CA PRO A 204 -22.78 4.24 -5.48
C PRO A 204 -23.70 4.82 -4.39
N ALA A 205 -23.24 4.82 -3.13
CA ALA A 205 -24.00 5.41 -2.03
C ALA A 205 -24.09 6.93 -2.17
N ILE A 206 -22.96 7.62 -2.45
CA ILE A 206 -22.94 9.07 -2.65
C ILE A 206 -23.73 9.45 -3.93
N ASP A 207 -23.63 8.66 -5.00
CA ASP A 207 -24.40 8.88 -6.24
C ASP A 207 -25.92 8.79 -6.03
N ALA A 208 -26.37 7.92 -5.12
CA ALA A 208 -27.78 7.88 -4.74
C ALA A 208 -28.23 9.20 -4.09
N ASP A 209 -27.38 9.78 -3.22
CA ASP A 209 -27.64 11.09 -2.61
C ASP A 209 -27.57 12.22 -3.64
N CYS A 210 -26.61 12.19 -4.57
CA CYS A 210 -26.52 13.14 -5.68
C CYS A 210 -27.81 13.13 -6.51
N LYS A 211 -28.29 11.94 -6.87
CA LYS A 211 -29.53 11.76 -7.61
C LYS A 211 -30.77 12.29 -6.84
N ALA A 212 -30.86 11.99 -5.55
CA ALA A 212 -31.91 12.48 -4.69
C ALA A 212 -31.91 14.01 -4.60
N ALA A 213 -30.73 14.64 -4.65
CA ALA A 213 -30.56 16.09 -4.65
C ALA A 213 -30.71 16.74 -6.04
N GLY A 214 -30.94 15.96 -7.11
CA GLY A 214 -31.03 16.45 -8.50
C GLY A 214 -29.67 16.92 -9.06
N MET A 215 -28.55 16.43 -8.51
CA MET A 215 -27.18 16.76 -8.92
C MET A 215 -26.64 15.72 -9.90
N ALA A 216 -25.56 16.08 -10.60
CA ALA A 216 -24.88 15.16 -11.52
C ALA A 216 -24.18 14.02 -10.76
N PRO A 217 -24.09 12.81 -11.34
CA PRO A 217 -23.34 11.71 -10.73
C PRO A 217 -21.84 12.02 -10.68
N ILE A 218 -21.13 11.29 -9.83
CA ILE A 218 -19.65 11.34 -9.75
C ILE A 218 -19.04 10.88 -11.08
N GLU A 219 -18.02 11.59 -11.57
CA GLU A 219 -17.22 11.16 -12.73
C GLU A 219 -16.12 10.21 -12.28
N VAL A 220 -16.35 8.90 -12.36
CA VAL A 220 -15.44 7.90 -11.83
C VAL A 220 -14.27 7.66 -12.77
N LEU A 221 -13.04 7.75 -12.24
CA LEU A 221 -11.80 7.30 -12.87
C LEU A 221 -11.31 6.04 -12.15
N SER A 222 -11.65 4.88 -12.69
CA SER A 222 -11.21 3.58 -12.17
C SER A 222 -9.78 3.31 -12.64
N LEU A 223 -8.85 3.04 -11.72
CA LEU A 223 -7.42 2.86 -11.95
C LEU A 223 -7.00 1.43 -11.63
N GLY A 224 -6.01 0.93 -12.37
CA GLY A 224 -5.53 -0.44 -12.23
C GLY A 224 -4.60 -0.67 -11.05
N GLY A 225 -3.91 0.39 -10.58
CA GLY A 225 -2.99 0.36 -9.46
C GLY A 225 -3.14 1.60 -8.56
N SER A 226 -2.90 1.43 -7.29
CA SER A 226 -3.07 2.48 -6.29
C SER A 226 -2.05 3.62 -6.40
N GLU A 227 -0.86 3.33 -6.96
CA GLU A 227 0.16 4.33 -7.26
C GLU A 227 -0.28 5.38 -8.29
N GLU A 228 -1.31 5.06 -9.07
CA GLU A 228 -1.89 5.99 -10.04
C GLU A 228 -2.77 7.07 -9.37
N LEU A 229 -3.27 6.87 -8.13
CA LEU A 229 -4.14 7.80 -7.45
C LEU A 229 -3.51 9.21 -7.29
N PRO A 230 -2.31 9.36 -6.69
CA PRO A 230 -1.66 10.67 -6.59
C PRO A 230 -1.28 11.23 -7.96
N LEU A 231 -0.93 10.40 -8.95
CA LEU A 231 -0.62 10.85 -10.30
C LEU A 231 -1.85 11.42 -11.02
N ALA A 232 -3.04 10.84 -10.79
CA ALA A 232 -4.29 11.34 -11.34
C ALA A 232 -4.63 12.72 -10.79
N LEU A 233 -4.39 12.97 -9.49
CA LEU A 233 -4.56 14.28 -8.86
C LEU A 233 -3.58 15.31 -9.42
N GLN A 234 -2.28 14.98 -9.48
CA GLN A 234 -1.23 15.88 -9.96
C GLN A 234 -1.44 16.29 -11.42
N SER A 235 -1.90 15.36 -12.25
CA SER A 235 -2.15 15.61 -13.68
C SER A 235 -3.50 16.26 -13.97
N GLY A 236 -4.37 16.47 -12.97
CA GLY A 236 -5.72 17.00 -13.14
C GLY A 236 -6.68 16.03 -13.84
N ARG A 237 -6.34 14.74 -13.95
CA ARG A 237 -7.24 13.69 -14.42
C ARG A 237 -8.36 13.42 -13.41
N ALA A 238 -8.07 13.62 -12.13
CA ALA A 238 -9.02 13.58 -11.05
C ALA A 238 -8.87 14.81 -10.13
N ASP A 239 -9.92 15.16 -9.44
CA ASP A 239 -9.97 16.25 -8.48
C ASP A 239 -9.87 15.75 -7.03
N VAL A 240 -10.24 14.51 -6.81
CA VAL A 240 -10.17 13.78 -5.54
C VAL A 240 -9.83 12.32 -5.83
N ALA A 241 -9.11 11.67 -4.91
CA ALA A 241 -8.92 10.22 -4.92
C ALA A 241 -9.47 9.63 -3.63
N LEU A 242 -10.25 8.55 -3.74
CA LEU A 242 -10.76 7.83 -2.57
C LEU A 242 -9.88 6.61 -2.31
N ALA A 243 -9.44 6.47 -1.07
CA ALA A 243 -8.61 5.37 -0.62
C ALA A 243 -8.90 5.06 0.86
N ASP A 244 -8.37 3.94 1.35
CA ASP A 244 -8.38 3.66 2.78
C ASP A 244 -7.62 4.73 3.56
N SER A 245 -8.07 5.00 4.78
CA SER A 245 -7.51 6.05 5.62
C SER A 245 -6.00 5.91 5.86
N GLY A 246 -5.49 4.68 6.00
CA GLY A 246 -4.06 4.41 6.13
C GLY A 246 -3.26 4.79 4.89
N ASN A 247 -3.74 4.44 3.70
CA ASN A 247 -3.09 4.79 2.44
C ASN A 247 -3.14 6.29 2.16
N ALA A 248 -4.32 6.92 2.31
CA ALA A 248 -4.46 8.36 2.13
C ALA A 248 -3.55 9.14 3.09
N ALA A 249 -3.46 8.73 4.37
CA ALA A 249 -2.59 9.35 5.35
C ALA A 249 -1.11 9.21 4.97
N TYR A 250 -0.70 8.01 4.54
CA TYR A 250 0.67 7.77 4.09
C TYR A 250 1.05 8.68 2.91
N ILE A 251 0.19 8.74 1.88
CA ILE A 251 0.44 9.60 0.71
C ILE A 251 0.53 11.07 1.12
N ALA A 252 -0.41 11.56 1.93
CA ALA A 252 -0.40 12.95 2.39
C ALA A 252 0.89 13.29 3.16
N GLN A 253 1.30 12.44 4.12
CA GLN A 253 2.49 12.65 4.94
C GLN A 253 3.80 12.60 4.15
N ASN A 254 3.89 11.75 3.13
CA ASN A 254 5.11 11.53 2.35
C ASN A 254 5.17 12.35 1.05
N SER A 255 4.20 13.22 0.81
CA SER A 255 4.08 14.03 -0.42
C SER A 255 4.83 15.35 -0.40
N ALA A 256 5.62 15.63 0.65
CA ALA A 256 6.23 16.95 0.87
C ALA A 256 5.20 18.12 0.81
N GLY A 257 3.96 17.88 1.25
CA GLY A 257 2.88 18.88 1.28
C GLY A 257 2.14 19.04 -0.06
N ALA A 258 2.31 18.11 -1.01
CA ALA A 258 1.57 18.18 -2.29
C ALA A 258 0.11 17.75 -2.15
N PHE A 259 -0.20 16.91 -1.17
CA PHE A 259 -1.55 16.37 -0.92
C PHE A 259 -1.97 16.55 0.54
N GLU A 260 -3.25 16.56 0.75
CA GLU A 260 -3.87 16.53 2.07
C GLU A 260 -5.12 15.63 2.08
N ILE A 261 -5.54 15.21 3.27
CA ILE A 261 -6.82 14.53 3.46
C ILE A 261 -7.90 15.62 3.58
N ALA A 262 -8.93 15.53 2.76
CA ALA A 262 -10.09 16.41 2.85
C ALA A 262 -10.76 16.27 4.23
N VAL A 263 -11.13 17.40 4.83
CA VAL A 263 -11.79 17.42 6.14
C VAL A 263 -13.15 16.74 6.06
N GLY A 264 -13.39 15.80 6.97
CA GLY A 264 -14.65 15.07 7.07
C GLY A 264 -14.50 13.82 7.93
N PRO A 265 -15.61 13.16 8.30
CA PRO A 265 -15.53 11.88 8.99
C PRO A 265 -15.03 10.80 8.05
N LEU A 266 -14.40 9.77 8.62
CA LEU A 266 -14.23 8.51 7.92
C LEU A 266 -15.60 7.91 7.64
N ILE A 267 -15.83 7.46 6.42
CA ILE A 267 -17.04 6.72 6.07
C ILE A 267 -16.72 5.25 5.79
N ASN A 268 -17.71 4.40 5.84
CA ASN A 268 -17.54 2.94 5.72
C ASN A 268 -16.48 2.35 6.67
N ALA A 269 -16.26 2.97 7.83
CA ALA A 269 -15.36 2.43 8.83
C ALA A 269 -15.79 1.00 9.23
N GLY A 270 -14.81 0.13 9.36
CA GLY A 270 -15.05 -1.26 9.70
C GLY A 270 -13.82 -2.16 9.56
N PRO A 271 -14.00 -3.46 9.84
CA PRO A 271 -12.90 -4.40 9.81
C PRO A 271 -12.38 -4.66 8.39
N GLY A 272 -11.07 -4.81 8.32
CA GLY A 272 -10.35 -5.35 7.17
C GLY A 272 -9.68 -6.66 7.50
N GLY A 273 -9.45 -7.51 6.50
CA GLY A 273 -8.96 -8.85 6.73
C GLY A 273 -8.13 -9.42 5.59
N MET A 274 -7.33 -10.43 5.93
CA MET A 274 -6.75 -11.36 4.97
C MET A 274 -7.86 -12.22 4.40
N VAL A 275 -7.74 -12.62 3.14
CA VAL A 275 -8.75 -13.43 2.43
C VAL A 275 -8.21 -14.81 2.10
N PHE A 276 -9.08 -15.81 2.25
CA PHE A 276 -8.77 -17.22 2.02
C PHE A 276 -9.88 -17.85 1.17
N LYS A 277 -9.56 -18.95 0.50
CA LYS A 277 -10.57 -19.71 -0.25
C LYS A 277 -11.73 -20.08 0.65
N LYS A 278 -12.97 -19.81 0.21
CA LYS A 278 -14.19 -20.09 0.96
C LYS A 278 -14.30 -21.55 1.36
N GLY A 279 -14.45 -21.80 2.67
CA GLY A 279 -14.56 -23.16 3.23
C GLY A 279 -13.28 -24.00 3.06
N GLY A 280 -12.14 -23.39 2.74
CA GLY A 280 -10.88 -24.10 2.51
C GLY A 280 -10.13 -24.52 3.79
N GLY A 281 -10.52 -24.00 4.97
CA GLY A 281 -9.94 -24.34 6.26
C GLY A 281 -8.64 -23.62 6.60
N MET A 282 -8.02 -22.90 5.65
CA MET A 282 -6.76 -22.16 5.92
C MET A 282 -6.99 -20.93 6.80
N ALA A 283 -8.19 -20.38 6.81
CA ALA A 283 -8.55 -19.23 7.65
C ALA A 283 -8.42 -19.55 9.15
N GLU A 284 -8.70 -20.79 9.57
CA GLU A 284 -8.56 -21.23 10.95
C GLU A 284 -7.10 -21.26 11.39
N ALA A 285 -6.20 -21.78 10.56
CA ALA A 285 -4.76 -21.80 10.83
C ALA A 285 -4.19 -20.36 10.88
N ALA A 286 -4.58 -19.52 9.92
CA ALA A 286 -4.18 -18.12 9.86
C ALA A 286 -4.70 -17.31 11.05
N SER A 287 -5.95 -17.52 11.46
CA SER A 287 -6.54 -16.87 12.64
C SER A 287 -5.79 -17.22 13.92
N ALA A 288 -5.45 -18.51 14.12
CA ALA A 288 -4.68 -18.94 15.28
C ALA A 288 -3.27 -18.32 15.30
N ALA A 289 -2.56 -18.37 14.15
CA ALA A 289 -1.24 -17.78 14.03
C ALA A 289 -1.25 -16.27 14.27
N LEU A 290 -2.21 -15.55 13.69
CA LEU A 290 -2.36 -14.10 13.85
C LEU A 290 -2.74 -13.73 15.28
N GLN A 291 -3.63 -14.50 15.96
CA GLN A 291 -3.95 -14.28 17.37
C GLN A 291 -2.70 -14.41 18.24
N GLY A 292 -1.86 -15.42 17.98
CA GLY A 292 -0.58 -15.57 18.69
C GLY A 292 0.34 -14.36 18.52
N LEU A 293 0.37 -13.72 17.32
CA LEU A 293 1.11 -12.48 17.08
C LEU A 293 0.51 -11.27 17.81
N MET A 294 -0.82 -11.26 18.00
CA MET A 294 -1.50 -10.23 18.80
C MET A 294 -1.18 -10.40 20.28
N ASP A 295 -1.23 -11.61 20.79
CA ASP A 295 -1.06 -11.94 22.19
C ASP A 295 0.36 -11.68 22.70
N ASP A 296 1.39 -11.89 21.87
CA ASP A 296 2.79 -11.64 22.22
C ASP A 296 3.28 -10.22 21.88
N GLY A 297 2.42 -9.40 21.27
CA GLY A 297 2.71 -8.00 20.93
C GLY A 297 3.43 -7.78 19.59
N THR A 298 3.81 -8.83 18.86
CA THR A 298 4.48 -8.73 17.54
C THR A 298 3.60 -7.95 16.54
N TYR A 299 2.31 -8.30 16.46
CA TYR A 299 1.34 -7.56 15.63
C TYR A 299 1.30 -6.07 15.98
N GLY A 300 1.25 -5.74 17.28
CA GLY A 300 1.22 -4.36 17.76
C GLY A 300 2.47 -3.58 17.31
N ALA A 301 3.64 -4.19 17.44
CA ALA A 301 4.91 -3.59 17.03
C ALA A 301 4.98 -3.35 15.50
N ILE A 302 4.45 -4.28 14.69
CA ILE A 302 4.36 -4.12 13.24
C ILE A 302 3.42 -2.96 12.89
N ALA A 303 2.23 -2.87 13.52
CA ALA A 303 1.30 -1.78 13.27
C ALA A 303 1.89 -0.41 13.65
N ASP A 304 2.62 -0.33 14.76
CA ASP A 304 3.30 0.89 15.21
C ASP A 304 4.42 1.29 14.25
N LYS A 305 5.22 0.33 13.76
CA LYS A 305 6.26 0.55 12.74
C LYS A 305 5.72 1.23 11.48
N TRP A 306 4.53 0.85 11.04
CA TRP A 306 3.93 1.34 9.80
C TRP A 306 2.96 2.51 10.00
N GLY A 307 2.83 3.04 11.23
CA GLY A 307 1.95 4.17 11.53
C GLY A 307 0.45 3.83 11.50
N LEU A 308 0.11 2.54 11.64
CA LEU A 308 -1.27 2.04 11.58
C LEU A 308 -1.85 1.70 12.97
N SER A 309 -1.29 2.28 14.03
CA SER A 309 -1.68 2.01 15.43
C SER A 309 -3.16 2.27 15.71
N SER A 310 -3.77 3.24 15.02
CA SER A 310 -5.19 3.58 15.18
C SER A 310 -6.15 2.53 14.62
N GLY A 311 -5.68 1.68 13.71
CA GLY A 311 -6.46 0.59 13.12
C GLY A 311 -6.20 -0.78 13.78
N LYS A 312 -5.49 -0.83 14.91
CA LYS A 312 -5.19 -2.10 15.59
C LYS A 312 -6.47 -2.78 16.09
N VAL A 313 -6.52 -4.09 15.89
CA VAL A 313 -7.54 -4.98 16.48
C VAL A 313 -6.90 -5.88 17.53
N THR A 314 -7.71 -6.46 18.40
CA THR A 314 -7.25 -7.34 19.49
C THR A 314 -7.60 -8.80 19.27
N THR A 315 -8.39 -9.08 18.23
CA THR A 315 -8.88 -10.44 17.97
C THR A 315 -8.87 -10.72 16.46
N ALA A 316 -8.24 -11.82 16.09
CA ALA A 316 -8.21 -12.35 14.73
C ALA A 316 -9.51 -13.09 14.40
N THR A 317 -10.60 -12.34 14.18
CA THR A 317 -11.94 -12.93 13.98
C THR A 317 -12.12 -13.45 12.57
N ILE A 318 -12.61 -14.68 12.44
CA ILE A 318 -12.99 -15.25 11.14
C ILE A 318 -14.37 -14.69 10.75
N ASN A 319 -14.48 -14.15 9.53
CA ASN A 319 -15.72 -13.63 8.94
C ASN A 319 -16.45 -12.62 9.86
N ALA A 320 -15.69 -11.67 10.42
CA ALA A 320 -16.27 -10.61 11.23
C ALA A 320 -17.42 -9.92 10.47
N ALA A 321 -18.54 -9.71 11.14
CA ALA A 321 -19.63 -8.93 10.57
C ALA A 321 -19.19 -7.47 10.48
N LYS A 322 -19.54 -6.79 9.40
CA LYS A 322 -19.50 -5.34 9.36
C LYS A 322 -20.59 -4.84 10.31
N GLY A 323 -20.17 -4.12 11.36
CA GLY A 323 -21.09 -3.55 12.36
C GLY A 323 -22.09 -2.55 11.74
#